data_a173680a4b2bc3320133704fd734fadd
#
_entry.id   a173680a4b2bc3320133704fd734fadd
#
_cell.length_a   1.000
_cell.length_b   1.000
_cell.length_c   1.000
_cell.angle_alpha   90.00
_cell.angle_beta   90.00
_cell.angle_gamma   90.00
#
_symmetry.space_group_name_H-M   'P 1'
#
loop_
_entity.id
_entity.type
_entity.pdbx_description
1 polymer ?
#
loop_
_entity_poly.entity_id
_entity_poly.type
_entity_poly.pdbx_seq_one_letter_code
_entity_poly.pdbx_strand_id
1 'polypeptide(L)'
;TYQVPRVDQSTHAIDTITHTHHEVHAGSYYRSGMNFTLANGNVCTFGLITPNTRELHITWALNASADGTFTVLEDVTSFSGGASVTPLNHNRNSSKPSGAVCTRGMTSSDLITPTGGTTILNAVLSTGKGNAVSRASGAEFILKCNSKYLFRYTNGTSANIIQLAFEWYEHAPREA
;
A
#
# COMPACT_ATOMS: atom_id res chain seq x y z
N THR A 1 -7.89 8.92 -32.25
CA THR A 1 -7.55 10.36 -32.17
C THR A 1 -6.10 10.47 -31.78
N TYR A 2 -5.27 10.96 -32.70
CA TYR A 2 -3.85 11.24 -32.41
C TYR A 2 -3.79 12.45 -31.47
N GLN A 3 -3.15 12.26 -30.29
CA GLN A 3 -2.84 13.39 -29.42
C GLN A 3 -1.50 13.99 -29.87
N VAL A 4 -1.52 15.28 -30.17
CA VAL A 4 -0.30 16.03 -30.50
C VAL A 4 0.42 16.33 -29.17
N PRO A 5 1.73 16.05 -29.04
CA PRO A 5 2.49 16.44 -27.85
C PRO A 5 2.36 17.94 -27.59
N ARG A 6 2.15 18.31 -26.35
CA ARG A 6 2.15 19.72 -25.94
C ARG A 6 3.60 20.21 -25.91
N VAL A 7 3.86 21.29 -26.60
CA VAL A 7 5.17 21.94 -26.66
C VAL A 7 5.10 23.28 -25.94
N ASP A 8 6.01 23.51 -25.01
CA ASP A 8 6.19 24.82 -24.38
C ASP A 8 6.59 25.84 -25.46
N GLN A 9 5.85 26.94 -25.56
CA GLN A 9 6.02 27.93 -26.64
C GLN A 9 7.29 28.76 -26.47
N SER A 10 7.87 28.84 -25.28
CA SER A 10 9.05 29.66 -25.02
C SER A 10 10.35 28.88 -25.20
N THR A 11 10.35 27.59 -24.83
CA THR A 11 11.55 26.75 -24.86
C THR A 11 11.57 25.72 -25.99
N HIS A 12 10.43 25.53 -26.67
CA HIS A 12 10.19 24.46 -27.67
C HIS A 12 10.41 23.04 -27.12
N ALA A 13 10.41 22.89 -25.78
CA ALA A 13 10.51 21.61 -25.13
C ALA A 13 9.15 20.88 -25.10
N ILE A 14 9.17 19.57 -25.17
CA ILE A 14 7.95 18.77 -24.98
C ILE A 14 7.60 18.76 -23.51
N ASP A 15 6.39 19.21 -23.18
CA ASP A 15 5.85 19.09 -21.82
C ASP A 15 5.57 17.63 -21.52
N THR A 16 6.33 17.04 -20.61
CA THR A 16 6.10 15.69 -20.11
C THR A 16 5.70 15.72 -18.66
N ILE A 17 4.67 14.95 -18.32
CA ILE A 17 4.28 14.71 -16.93
C ILE A 17 4.54 13.23 -16.59
N THR A 18 4.95 12.98 -15.36
CA THR A 18 5.09 11.59 -14.91
C THR A 18 3.71 10.94 -14.81
N HIS A 19 3.65 9.62 -15.00
CA HIS A 19 2.40 8.86 -14.87
C HIS A 19 1.73 9.11 -13.52
N THR A 20 2.48 9.06 -12.44
CA THR A 20 1.97 9.35 -11.08
C THR A 20 1.35 10.73 -10.97
N HIS A 21 1.98 11.77 -11.55
CA HIS A 21 1.43 13.13 -11.55
C HIS A 21 0.10 13.20 -12.32
N HIS A 22 0.01 12.51 -13.46
CA HIS A 22 -1.24 12.38 -14.21
C HIS A 22 -2.34 11.75 -13.34
N GLU A 23 -2.05 10.63 -12.65
CA GLU A 23 -3.03 9.93 -11.79
C GLU A 23 -3.48 10.78 -10.60
N VAL A 24 -2.61 11.62 -10.04
CA VAL A 24 -3.01 12.59 -9.01
C VAL A 24 -4.02 13.59 -9.57
N HIS A 25 -3.77 14.17 -10.74
CA HIS A 25 -4.70 15.10 -11.37
C HIS A 25 -6.03 14.44 -11.79
N ALA A 26 -5.98 13.20 -12.25
CA ALA A 26 -7.17 12.40 -12.58
C ALA A 26 -8.00 12.01 -11.35
N GLY A 27 -7.47 12.23 -10.14
CA GLY A 27 -8.12 11.85 -8.89
C GLY A 27 -8.21 10.33 -8.71
N SER A 28 -7.26 9.58 -9.26
CA SER A 28 -7.17 8.11 -9.16
C SER A 28 -5.98 7.64 -8.32
N TYR A 29 -5.27 8.56 -7.68
CA TYR A 29 -4.14 8.28 -6.79
C TYR A 29 -4.55 8.42 -5.33
N TYR A 30 -4.30 7.38 -4.53
CA TYR A 30 -4.76 7.27 -3.15
C TYR A 30 -3.61 6.91 -2.21
N ARG A 31 -3.84 7.18 -0.94
CA ARG A 31 -2.94 6.76 0.14
C ARG A 31 -3.71 6.23 1.34
N SER A 32 -3.07 5.36 2.08
CA SER A 32 -3.49 4.90 3.40
C SER A 32 -2.26 4.56 4.24
N GLY A 33 -2.47 4.28 5.50
CA GLY A 33 -1.35 3.87 6.35
C GLY A 33 -1.77 3.63 7.79
N MET A 34 -0.80 3.17 8.56
CA MET A 34 -0.98 2.89 9.97
C MET A 34 0.30 3.13 10.76
N ASN A 35 0.14 3.54 12.01
CA ASN A 35 1.21 3.67 12.99
C ASN A 35 0.82 2.85 14.22
N PHE A 36 1.72 2.01 14.70
CA PHE A 36 1.50 1.21 15.89
C PHE A 36 2.75 1.17 16.77
N THR A 37 2.54 1.04 18.07
CA THR A 37 3.56 0.59 19.01
C THR A 37 3.27 -0.84 19.38
N LEU A 38 4.18 -1.76 19.06
CA LEU A 38 4.01 -3.19 19.26
C LEU A 38 4.92 -3.70 20.37
N ALA A 39 4.39 -4.50 21.28
CA ALA A 39 5.19 -5.30 22.20
C ALA A 39 5.83 -6.50 21.46
N ASN A 40 6.77 -7.20 22.14
CA ASN A 40 7.41 -8.38 21.56
C ASN A 40 6.38 -9.45 21.18
N GLY A 41 6.56 -10.04 19.99
CA GLY A 41 5.67 -11.04 19.43
C GLY A 41 4.33 -10.53 18.91
N ASN A 42 4.01 -9.25 19.14
CA ASN A 42 2.77 -8.67 18.65
C ASN A 42 2.84 -8.41 17.13
N VAL A 43 1.67 -8.41 16.53
CA VAL A 43 1.48 -8.31 15.08
C VAL A 43 0.64 -7.08 14.76
N CYS A 44 0.94 -6.39 13.69
CA CYS A 44 0.01 -5.49 13.03
C CYS A 44 -0.27 -5.94 11.59
N THR A 45 -1.46 -5.63 11.12
CA THR A 45 -1.96 -6.08 9.82
C THR A 45 -2.66 -4.95 9.07
N PHE A 46 -2.53 -4.97 7.75
CA PHE A 46 -3.30 -4.14 6.84
C PHE A 46 -3.89 -5.04 5.75
N GLY A 47 -5.21 -5.11 5.70
CA GLY A 47 -5.97 -5.85 4.71
C GLY A 47 -6.39 -4.92 3.58
N LEU A 48 -6.22 -5.39 2.36
CA LEU A 48 -6.59 -4.69 1.15
C LEU A 48 -7.41 -5.61 0.25
N ILE A 49 -8.60 -5.16 -0.14
CA ILE A 49 -9.41 -5.82 -1.16
C ILE A 49 -9.38 -4.94 -2.39
N THR A 50 -8.88 -5.47 -3.49
CA THR A 50 -8.76 -4.72 -4.75
C THR A 50 -10.10 -4.59 -5.47
N PRO A 51 -10.31 -3.51 -6.26
CA PRO A 51 -11.50 -3.36 -7.09
C PRO A 51 -11.65 -4.52 -8.07
N ASN A 52 -12.89 -4.77 -8.51
CA ASN A 52 -13.18 -5.83 -9.47
C ASN A 52 -12.95 -5.44 -10.94
N THR A 53 -12.88 -4.14 -11.24
CA THR A 53 -12.83 -3.61 -12.62
C THR A 53 -11.63 -2.70 -12.88
N ARG A 54 -10.74 -2.55 -11.89
CA ARG A 54 -9.55 -1.70 -11.98
C ARG A 54 -8.35 -2.42 -11.44
N GLU A 55 -7.25 -2.30 -12.13
CA GLU A 55 -5.94 -2.68 -11.63
C GLU A 55 -5.50 -1.67 -10.57
N LEU A 56 -4.86 -2.17 -9.55
CA LEU A 56 -4.32 -1.38 -8.46
C LEU A 56 -2.80 -1.50 -8.47
N HIS A 57 -2.14 -0.40 -8.74
CA HIS A 57 -0.69 -0.28 -8.75
C HIS A 57 -0.23 0.29 -7.41
N ILE A 58 0.45 -0.51 -6.61
CA ILE A 58 0.77 -0.17 -5.22
C ILE A 58 2.27 -0.12 -4.96
N THR A 59 2.64 0.87 -4.18
CA THR A 59 3.93 0.94 -3.48
C THR A 59 3.67 1.06 -1.98
N TRP A 60 4.66 0.67 -1.17
CA TRP A 60 4.58 0.86 0.28
C TRP A 60 5.93 1.22 0.87
N ALA A 61 5.90 1.89 2.00
CA ALA A 61 7.05 2.16 2.83
C ALA A 61 6.79 1.64 4.25
N LEU A 62 7.74 0.88 4.77
CA LEU A 62 7.71 0.35 6.13
C LEU A 62 8.92 0.91 6.90
N ASN A 63 8.64 1.59 8.00
CA ASN A 63 9.64 2.01 8.97
C ASN A 63 9.39 1.27 10.28
N ALA A 64 10.43 0.68 10.84
CA ALA A 64 10.37 -0.02 12.11
C ALA A 64 11.57 0.45 12.99
N SER A 65 11.32 0.69 14.27
CA SER A 65 12.37 1.10 15.21
C SER A 65 13.15 -0.09 15.79
N ALA A 66 12.72 -1.33 15.51
CA ALA A 66 13.36 -2.57 15.99
C ALA A 66 13.10 -3.74 15.03
N ASP A 67 13.70 -4.89 15.33
CA ASP A 67 13.66 -6.08 14.46
C ASP A 67 12.26 -6.67 14.33
N GLY A 68 12.00 -7.30 13.18
CA GLY A 68 10.75 -7.99 12.92
C GLY A 68 10.70 -8.63 11.55
N THR A 69 9.53 -9.17 11.21
CA THR A 69 9.29 -9.81 9.92
C THR A 69 8.09 -9.17 9.23
N PHE A 70 8.28 -8.80 7.99
CA PHE A 70 7.22 -8.28 7.13
C PHE A 70 6.84 -9.30 6.06
N THR A 71 5.55 -9.61 5.98
CA THR A 71 5.01 -10.62 5.07
C THR A 71 3.86 -10.02 4.28
N VAL A 72 3.78 -10.35 2.99
CA VAL A 72 2.63 -10.04 2.13
C VAL A 72 2.01 -11.34 1.65
N LEU A 73 0.71 -11.49 1.92
CA LEU A 73 -0.12 -12.60 1.44
C LEU A 73 -1.01 -12.11 0.30
N GLU A 74 -1.07 -12.89 -0.76
CA GLU A 74 -1.96 -12.71 -1.93
C GLU A 74 -3.05 -13.78 -1.92
N ASP A 75 -4.20 -13.49 -2.54
CA ASP A 75 -5.33 -14.42 -2.72
C ASP A 75 -5.84 -14.98 -1.37
N VAL A 76 -5.89 -14.14 -0.36
CA VAL A 76 -6.49 -14.49 0.92
C VAL A 76 -7.99 -14.78 0.72
N THR A 77 -8.46 -15.95 1.14
CA THR A 77 -9.85 -16.37 0.93
C THR A 77 -10.82 -15.47 1.71
N SER A 78 -10.50 -15.18 2.98
CA SER A 78 -11.32 -14.32 3.83
C SER A 78 -10.49 -13.62 4.89
N PHE A 79 -11.01 -12.50 5.39
CA PHE A 79 -10.54 -11.82 6.58
C PHE A 79 -11.58 -11.93 7.69
N SER A 80 -11.12 -12.08 8.94
CA SER A 80 -11.90 -11.80 10.13
C SER A 80 -11.19 -10.76 10.97
N GLY A 81 -11.93 -9.88 11.64
CA GLY A 81 -11.38 -8.74 12.37
C GLY A 81 -11.00 -7.57 11.45
N GLY A 82 -10.31 -6.61 12.02
CA GLY A 82 -9.88 -5.38 11.35
C GLY A 82 -10.89 -4.22 11.46
N ALA A 83 -10.36 -3.04 11.73
CA ALA A 83 -11.11 -1.79 11.69
C ALA A 83 -11.01 -1.18 10.29
N SER A 84 -12.13 -0.71 9.72
CA SER A 84 -12.17 -0.08 8.41
C SER A 84 -11.32 1.19 8.37
N VAL A 85 -10.63 1.40 7.26
CA VAL A 85 -9.83 2.60 6.98
C VAL A 85 -10.25 3.18 5.63
N THR A 86 -10.58 4.47 5.63
CA THR A 86 -10.91 5.18 4.39
C THR A 86 -9.63 5.64 3.69
N PRO A 87 -9.36 5.18 2.46
CA PRO A 87 -8.26 5.72 1.65
C PRO A 87 -8.44 7.22 1.39
N LEU A 88 -7.35 7.96 1.41
CA LEU A 88 -7.34 9.39 1.13
C LEU A 88 -6.89 9.63 -0.31
N ASN A 89 -7.68 10.41 -1.07
CA ASN A 89 -7.28 10.83 -2.41
C ASN A 89 -6.15 11.88 -2.33
N HIS A 90 -5.09 11.71 -3.09
CA HIS A 90 -4.00 12.68 -3.15
C HIS A 90 -4.45 14.01 -3.75
N ASN A 91 -5.36 14.01 -4.72
CA ASN A 91 -6.02 15.22 -5.17
C ASN A 91 -7.11 15.61 -4.16
N ARG A 92 -6.79 16.52 -3.25
CA ARG A 92 -7.70 16.94 -2.18
C ARG A 92 -8.95 17.68 -2.66
N ASN A 93 -8.98 18.12 -3.92
CA ASN A 93 -10.16 18.71 -4.58
C ASN A 93 -11.04 17.65 -5.25
N SER A 94 -10.58 16.41 -5.38
CA SER A 94 -11.35 15.31 -5.95
C SER A 94 -12.23 14.64 -4.90
N SER A 95 -13.50 14.46 -5.23
CA SER A 95 -14.44 13.66 -4.43
C SER A 95 -14.48 12.18 -4.82
N LYS A 96 -13.69 11.77 -5.81
CA LYS A 96 -13.64 10.38 -6.31
C LYS A 96 -13.12 9.44 -5.23
N PRO A 97 -13.91 8.45 -4.78
CA PRO A 97 -13.47 7.49 -3.79
C PRO A 97 -12.57 6.43 -4.43
N SER A 98 -11.71 5.80 -3.62
CA SER A 98 -11.02 4.57 -4.01
C SER A 98 -12.03 3.43 -4.18
N GLY A 99 -11.79 2.57 -5.15
CA GLY A 99 -12.52 1.29 -5.28
C GLY A 99 -11.97 0.21 -4.35
N ALA A 100 -10.80 0.41 -3.77
CA ALA A 100 -10.21 -0.52 -2.82
C ALA A 100 -10.85 -0.40 -1.44
N VAL A 101 -11.04 -1.55 -0.76
CA VAL A 101 -11.48 -1.59 0.63
C VAL A 101 -10.27 -1.89 1.51
N CYS A 102 -10.04 -1.03 2.50
CA CYS A 102 -8.92 -1.14 3.42
C CYS A 102 -9.38 -1.39 4.86
N THR A 103 -8.66 -2.27 5.55
CA THR A 103 -8.82 -2.57 6.98
C THR A 103 -7.47 -2.58 7.66
N ARG A 104 -7.42 -2.32 8.96
CA ARG A 104 -6.20 -2.42 9.75
C ARG A 104 -6.48 -3.05 11.11
N GLY A 105 -5.47 -3.68 11.70
CA GLY A 105 -5.59 -4.24 13.03
C GLY A 105 -4.24 -4.56 13.67
N MET A 106 -4.25 -4.87 14.95
CA MET A 106 -3.08 -5.28 15.70
C MET A 106 -3.46 -6.31 16.79
N THR A 107 -2.49 -7.03 17.34
CA THR A 107 -2.70 -8.14 18.30
C THR A 107 -3.59 -7.77 19.49
N SER A 108 -3.51 -6.55 19.98
CA SER A 108 -4.31 -6.08 21.11
C SER A 108 -5.66 -5.47 20.72
N SER A 109 -5.93 -5.29 19.42
CA SER A 109 -7.16 -4.67 18.92
C SER A 109 -7.37 -5.01 17.45
N ASP A 110 -8.49 -5.64 17.16
CA ASP A 110 -8.98 -5.88 15.79
C ASP A 110 -7.95 -6.51 14.83
N LEU A 111 -7.10 -7.44 15.32
CA LEU A 111 -6.16 -8.13 14.46
C LEU A 111 -6.88 -8.81 13.29
N ILE A 112 -6.42 -8.54 12.06
CA ILE A 112 -6.96 -9.25 10.90
C ILE A 112 -6.36 -10.65 10.87
N THR A 113 -7.24 -11.65 10.93
CA THR A 113 -6.89 -13.06 10.79
C THR A 113 -7.26 -13.52 9.39
N PRO A 114 -6.28 -13.89 8.55
CA PRO A 114 -6.53 -14.40 7.22
C PRO A 114 -6.90 -15.89 7.25
N THR A 115 -7.69 -16.33 6.28
CA THR A 115 -7.86 -17.73 5.92
C THR A 115 -7.31 -17.93 4.52
N GLY A 116 -6.41 -18.90 4.35
CA GLY A 116 -5.73 -19.14 3.06
C GLY A 116 -4.77 -18.02 2.69
N GLY A 117 -4.40 -17.99 1.42
CA GLY A 117 -3.47 -17.01 0.85
C GLY A 117 -2.08 -17.59 0.56
N THR A 118 -1.41 -16.99 -0.42
CA THR A 118 -0.06 -17.33 -0.84
C THR A 118 0.90 -16.23 -0.40
N THR A 119 1.99 -16.59 0.25
CA THR A 119 3.04 -15.62 0.60
C THR A 119 3.81 -15.20 -0.65
N ILE A 120 3.71 -13.94 -1.04
CA ILE A 120 4.43 -13.35 -2.18
C ILE A 120 5.65 -12.53 -1.76
N LEU A 121 5.72 -12.12 -0.50
CA LEU A 121 6.88 -11.46 0.09
C LEU A 121 7.05 -11.88 1.54
N ASN A 122 8.28 -12.23 1.91
CA ASN A 122 8.69 -12.43 3.29
C ASN A 122 10.05 -11.76 3.49
N ALA A 123 10.11 -10.75 4.35
CA ALA A 123 11.30 -9.95 4.59
C ALA A 123 11.59 -9.85 6.08
N VAL A 124 12.78 -10.26 6.46
CA VAL A 124 13.31 -10.02 7.80
C VAL A 124 13.91 -8.61 7.83
N LEU A 125 13.48 -7.82 8.82
CA LEU A 125 14.05 -6.52 9.11
C LEU A 125 14.87 -6.64 10.38
N SER A 126 16.12 -6.21 10.28
CA SER A 126 17.04 -6.19 11.42
C SER A 126 17.61 -4.78 11.56
N THR A 127 17.49 -4.22 12.75
CA THR A 127 18.10 -2.94 13.09
C THR A 127 19.52 -3.20 13.56
N GLY A 128 20.51 -2.87 12.75
CA GLY A 128 21.86 -2.64 13.28
C GLY A 128 21.78 -1.53 14.34
N LYS A 129 22.72 -1.52 15.29
CA LYS A 129 22.77 -0.62 16.47
C LYS A 129 22.07 0.74 16.25
N GLY A 130 20.81 0.86 16.67
CA GLY A 130 20.11 2.13 16.88
C GLY A 130 19.48 2.81 15.65
N ASN A 131 19.41 2.18 14.50
CA ASN A 131 18.82 2.79 13.31
C ASN A 131 17.44 2.21 12.99
N ALA A 132 16.46 3.07 12.68
CA ALA A 132 15.20 2.66 12.11
C ALA A 132 15.45 1.97 10.76
N VAL A 133 14.79 0.84 10.52
CA VAL A 133 14.80 0.20 9.21
C VAL A 133 13.70 0.79 8.36
N SER A 134 14.07 1.41 7.25
CA SER A 134 13.12 1.83 6.23
C SER A 134 13.22 0.87 5.04
N ARG A 135 12.09 0.31 4.65
CA ARG A 135 11.97 -0.47 3.42
C ARG A 135 10.84 0.09 2.59
N ALA A 136 11.19 0.68 1.46
CA ALA A 136 10.24 0.97 0.40
C ALA A 136 10.17 -0.22 -0.55
N SER A 137 9.02 -0.49 -1.14
CA SER A 137 8.98 -1.34 -2.32
C SER A 137 9.76 -0.60 -3.42
N GLY A 138 10.90 -1.10 -3.80
CA GLY A 138 11.71 -0.52 -4.88
C GLY A 138 11.05 -0.64 -6.25
N ALA A 139 9.99 -1.46 -6.35
CA ALA A 139 9.20 -1.69 -7.54
C ALA A 139 7.71 -1.56 -7.21
N GLU A 140 6.96 -1.08 -8.15
CA GLU A 140 5.51 -1.08 -8.12
C GLU A 140 4.98 -2.50 -8.31
N PHE A 141 3.97 -2.86 -7.54
CA PHE A 141 3.22 -4.10 -7.73
C PHE A 141 1.89 -3.79 -8.40
N ILE A 142 1.57 -4.54 -9.44
CA ILE A 142 0.23 -4.55 -10.03
C ILE A 142 -0.53 -5.68 -9.36
N LEU A 143 -1.52 -5.35 -8.56
CA LEU A 143 -2.31 -6.32 -7.83
C LEU A 143 -3.44 -6.86 -8.70
N LYS A 144 -3.75 -8.15 -8.54
CA LYS A 144 -4.91 -8.80 -9.20
C LYS A 144 -6.19 -8.07 -8.85
N CYS A 145 -7.10 -7.94 -9.82
CA CYS A 145 -8.46 -7.46 -9.57
C CYS A 145 -9.23 -8.44 -8.69
N ASN A 146 -10.18 -7.92 -7.93
CA ASN A 146 -11.09 -8.71 -7.08
C ASN A 146 -10.37 -9.70 -6.15
N SER A 147 -9.21 -9.33 -5.64
CA SER A 147 -8.37 -10.16 -4.78
C SER A 147 -8.16 -9.52 -3.41
N LYS A 148 -7.85 -10.36 -2.42
CA LYS A 148 -7.57 -9.94 -1.06
C LYS A 148 -6.08 -10.12 -0.75
N TYR A 149 -5.48 -9.06 -0.25
CA TYR A 149 -4.09 -9.01 0.16
C TYR A 149 -3.98 -8.68 1.63
N LEU A 150 -3.04 -9.34 2.33
CA LEU A 150 -2.72 -9.02 3.72
C LEU A 150 -1.25 -8.65 3.84
N PHE A 151 -0.99 -7.45 4.31
CA PHE A 151 0.31 -6.96 4.72
C PHE A 151 0.43 -7.13 6.23
N ARG A 152 1.41 -7.89 6.68
CA ARG A 152 1.57 -8.28 8.08
C ARG A 152 2.98 -7.98 8.56
N TYR A 153 3.10 -7.28 9.66
CA TYR A 153 4.35 -7.14 10.39
C TYR A 153 4.27 -7.84 11.73
N THR A 154 5.25 -8.70 12.01
CA THR A 154 5.41 -9.40 13.28
C THR A 154 6.63 -8.81 13.99
N ASN A 155 6.43 -8.27 15.18
CA ASN A 155 7.49 -7.69 15.97
C ASN A 155 8.34 -8.79 16.63
N GLY A 156 9.66 -8.71 16.49
CA GLY A 156 10.63 -9.69 17.03
C GLY A 156 11.30 -9.26 18.33
N THR A 157 11.02 -8.06 18.83
CA THR A 157 11.71 -7.49 20.01
C THR A 157 10.73 -6.84 21.00
N SER A 158 11.27 -6.21 22.05
CA SER A 158 10.49 -5.32 22.93
C SER A 158 9.88 -4.15 22.15
N ALA A 159 9.26 -3.20 22.78
CA ALA A 159 8.50 -2.11 22.18
C ALA A 159 9.12 -1.59 20.84
N ASN A 160 8.34 -1.64 19.79
CA ASN A 160 8.71 -1.26 18.43
C ASN A 160 7.68 -0.32 17.84
N ILE A 161 8.12 0.82 17.33
CA ILE A 161 7.26 1.77 16.63
C ILE A 161 7.28 1.42 15.15
N ILE A 162 6.10 1.09 14.62
CA ILE A 162 5.91 0.72 13.22
C ILE A 162 5.12 1.81 12.52
N GLN A 163 5.63 2.24 11.39
CA GLN A 163 4.92 3.07 10.43
C GLN A 163 4.87 2.33 9.11
N LEU A 164 3.67 2.05 8.62
CA LEU A 164 3.45 1.45 7.31
C LEU A 164 2.57 2.40 6.49
N ALA A 165 3.09 2.86 5.38
CA ALA A 165 2.41 3.75 4.46
C ALA A 165 2.22 3.04 3.11
N PHE A 166 1.05 3.21 2.52
CA PHE A 166 0.67 2.69 1.22
C PHE A 166 0.26 3.82 0.30
N GLU A 167 0.70 3.74 -0.94
CA GLU A 167 0.29 4.63 -2.02
C GLU A 167 -0.04 3.81 -3.25
N TRP A 168 -1.13 4.13 -3.92
CA TRP A 168 -1.55 3.41 -5.12
C TRP A 168 -2.38 4.28 -6.04
N TYR A 169 -2.46 3.86 -7.30
CA TYR A 169 -3.42 4.38 -8.24
C TYR A 169 -4.25 3.26 -8.86
N GLU A 170 -5.42 3.63 -9.35
CA GLU A 170 -6.40 2.71 -9.90
C GLU A 170 -6.77 3.14 -11.32
N HIS A 171 -6.59 2.26 -12.29
CA HIS A 171 -7.02 2.48 -13.67
C HIS A 171 -7.68 1.24 -14.26
N ALA A 172 -8.38 1.40 -15.39
CA ALA A 172 -8.89 0.26 -16.12
C ALA A 172 -7.72 -0.64 -16.58
N PRO A 173 -7.88 -1.99 -16.55
CA PRO A 173 -6.87 -2.88 -17.09
C PRO A 173 -6.51 -2.47 -18.52
N ARG A 174 -5.22 -2.46 -18.83
CA ARG A 174 -4.77 -2.31 -20.21
C ARG A 174 -4.90 -3.67 -20.86
N GLU A 175 -5.62 -3.75 -21.96
CA GLU A 175 -5.64 -4.95 -22.79
C GLU A 175 -4.19 -5.29 -23.17
N ALA A 176 -3.79 -6.52 -22.89
CA ALA A 176 -2.46 -7.06 -23.22
C ALA A 176 -2.37 -7.41 -24.70
#